data_a40c405de7104d6a0c17b6715a4d6cb8
#
_entry.id   a40c405de7104d6a0c17b6715a4d6cb8
#
_cell.length_a   1.000
_cell.length_b   1.000
_cell.length_c   1.000
_cell.angle_alpha   90.00
_cell.angle_beta   90.00
_cell.angle_gamma   90.00
#
_symmetry.space_group_name_H-M   'P 1'
#
loop_
_entity.id
_entity.type
_entity.pdbx_description
1 polymer ?
#
loop_
_entity_poly.entity_id
_entity_poly.type
_entity_poly.pdbx_seq_one_letter_code
_entity_poly.pdbx_strand_id
1 'polypeptide(L)'
;NILGYSGQRRVAWIDNKPAIVSGNSYLCPQITALAVNYLKENEVSKIESFFRAGAERIISHDSVLLKSPGFVISRAIIFPYNKEMHALIRFMGDLDWEIYGIYDVKYSMNLGNYPKELKIRDYKYKIQNWENINWDAQFDTIIIGHVQILVTMLGEEFIHTIIKTAIKKGKNLYVFDKYLYNIYLQESALSGADSASLCYYPALEIGNLRGNYWGKMWMSSIPVIGVFGTNSKQGKYTLQLELKKSLKDLGYKVAHLSTEPNGWLLGSDSVFHFGYQNDGGYSEKDYVLYLNQLIHEIELKGDYDILITGSQSNSIPYSNFSGTDITVAQTAFLHGTAPDAVILTISPEDDIEYILRTVNHIEAYVNTKVISIVSFPLKRKLQAGGMIGYENIEGTREMNEKIDAIKRVFHGHVALNTHVSEELCEIIVGYLAGEEE
;
A
#
# COMPACT_ATOMS: atom_id res chain seq x y z
N ASN A 1 21.45 6.47 -22.72
CA ASN A 1 20.29 5.60 -22.95
C ASN A 1 19.08 6.49 -23.21
N ILE A 2 18.50 6.40 -24.40
CA ILE A 2 17.26 7.09 -24.74
C ILE A 2 16.16 6.08 -24.57
N LEU A 3 15.32 6.25 -23.54
CA LEU A 3 14.11 5.46 -23.36
C LEU A 3 13.00 6.05 -24.23
N GLY A 4 12.51 5.29 -25.17
CA GLY A 4 11.38 5.69 -26.00
C GLY A 4 10.11 4.95 -25.58
N TYR A 5 8.97 5.62 -25.64
CA TYR A 5 7.67 4.99 -25.39
C TYR A 5 7.37 3.94 -26.47
N SER A 6 7.27 2.67 -26.08
CA SER A 6 6.99 1.51 -26.94
C SER A 6 5.49 1.22 -27.10
N GLY A 7 4.67 2.25 -27.28
CA GLY A 7 3.26 2.08 -27.55
C GLY A 7 3.00 1.34 -28.88
N GLN A 8 1.79 0.83 -29.07
CA GLN A 8 1.37 0.21 -30.32
C GLN A 8 1.52 1.18 -31.48
N ARG A 9 2.12 0.74 -32.59
CA ARG A 9 2.28 1.51 -33.80
C ARG A 9 1.67 0.77 -35.00
N ARG A 10 0.95 1.50 -35.86
CA ARG A 10 0.59 0.99 -37.18
C ARG A 10 1.81 1.12 -38.10
N VAL A 11 2.22 0.02 -38.67
CA VAL A 11 3.30 -0.04 -39.66
C VAL A 11 2.83 -0.78 -40.91
N ALA A 12 3.40 -0.48 -42.07
CA ALA A 12 3.29 -1.34 -43.23
C ALA A 12 4.04 -2.64 -42.97
N TRP A 13 3.41 -3.75 -43.22
CA TRP A 13 3.99 -5.08 -43.06
C TRP A 13 4.13 -5.75 -44.45
N ILE A 14 4.46 -7.02 -44.45
CA ILE A 14 4.54 -7.79 -45.69
C ILE A 14 3.26 -7.59 -46.49
N ASP A 15 3.37 -7.36 -47.79
CA ASP A 15 2.27 -7.08 -48.71
C ASP A 15 1.53 -5.77 -48.47
N ASN A 16 2.13 -4.77 -47.85
CA ASN A 16 1.52 -3.46 -47.54
C ASN A 16 0.28 -3.55 -46.62
N LYS A 17 0.06 -4.66 -45.96
CA LYS A 17 -1.04 -4.77 -44.96
C LYS A 17 -0.65 -4.01 -43.70
N PRO A 18 -1.59 -3.23 -43.13
CA PRO A 18 -1.32 -2.57 -41.86
C PRO A 18 -1.17 -3.62 -40.73
N ALA A 19 -0.08 -3.56 -40.02
CA ALA A 19 0.13 -4.34 -38.79
C ALA A 19 0.32 -3.42 -37.59
N ILE A 20 -0.10 -3.88 -36.44
CA ILE A 20 0.15 -3.19 -35.15
C ILE A 20 1.34 -3.87 -34.51
N VAL A 21 2.38 -3.10 -34.24
CA VAL A 21 3.63 -3.60 -33.64
C VAL A 21 3.94 -2.83 -32.36
N SER A 22 4.64 -3.47 -31.44
CA SER A 22 5.15 -2.85 -30.22
C SER A 22 6.56 -3.33 -29.94
N GLY A 23 7.31 -2.56 -29.17
CA GLY A 23 8.66 -2.90 -28.75
C GLY A 23 9.71 -1.85 -29.17
N ASN A 24 10.81 -1.84 -28.43
CA ASN A 24 11.87 -0.83 -28.59
C ASN A 24 12.51 -0.84 -29.99
N SER A 25 12.60 -2.01 -30.63
CA SER A 25 13.13 -2.14 -32.01
C SER A 25 12.36 -1.36 -33.07
N TYR A 26 11.07 -1.11 -32.84
CA TYR A 26 10.23 -0.30 -33.74
C TYR A 26 10.31 1.21 -33.44
N LEU A 27 10.87 1.58 -32.29
CA LEU A 27 11.12 2.98 -31.91
C LEU A 27 12.44 3.49 -32.45
N CYS A 28 13.48 2.65 -32.57
CA CYS A 28 14.79 3.05 -33.02
C CYS A 28 14.76 3.84 -34.35
N PRO A 29 14.06 3.39 -35.42
CA PRO A 29 13.94 4.16 -36.62
C PRO A 29 13.29 5.53 -36.47
N GLN A 30 12.30 5.63 -35.60
CA GLN A 30 11.59 6.89 -35.34
C GLN A 30 12.47 7.89 -34.57
N ILE A 31 13.17 7.40 -33.54
CA ILE A 31 14.15 8.20 -32.79
C ILE A 31 15.25 8.67 -33.72
N THR A 32 15.77 7.79 -34.58
CA THR A 32 16.77 8.14 -35.57
C THR A 32 16.25 9.19 -36.54
N ALA A 33 15.03 9.06 -37.05
CA ALA A 33 14.44 10.05 -37.96
C ALA A 33 14.23 11.41 -37.27
N LEU A 34 13.83 11.43 -36.00
CA LEU A 34 13.72 12.65 -35.20
C LEU A 34 15.06 13.29 -34.97
N ALA A 35 16.11 12.51 -34.66
CA ALA A 35 17.48 12.99 -34.51
C ALA A 35 18.02 13.61 -35.81
N VAL A 36 17.83 12.92 -36.93
CA VAL A 36 18.25 13.42 -38.23
C VAL A 36 17.53 14.71 -38.63
N ASN A 37 16.22 14.77 -38.40
CA ASN A 37 15.46 16.00 -38.68
C ASN A 37 15.88 17.16 -37.78
N TYR A 38 16.12 16.92 -36.51
CA TYR A 38 16.64 17.93 -35.60
C TYR A 38 18.01 18.47 -36.00
N LEU A 39 18.93 17.57 -36.40
CA LEU A 39 20.28 17.91 -36.77
C LEU A 39 20.38 18.64 -38.13
N LYS A 40 19.32 18.69 -38.93
CA LYS A 40 19.29 19.51 -40.14
C LYS A 40 19.36 21.02 -39.85
N GLU A 41 18.86 21.41 -38.68
CA GLU A 41 18.70 22.81 -38.27
C GLU A 41 19.47 23.18 -37.00
N ASN A 42 20.05 22.18 -36.30
CA ASN A 42 20.69 22.35 -34.99
C ASN A 42 22.03 21.64 -34.89
N GLU A 43 22.84 22.10 -33.94
CA GLU A 43 24.12 21.50 -33.61
C GLU A 43 24.01 20.17 -32.89
N VAL A 44 24.96 19.26 -33.10
CA VAL A 44 25.02 17.94 -32.44
C VAL A 44 25.04 18.06 -30.92
N SER A 45 25.73 19.09 -30.40
CA SER A 45 25.79 19.37 -28.94
C SER A 45 24.43 19.57 -28.24
N LYS A 46 23.40 19.92 -29.01
CA LYS A 46 22.06 20.20 -28.49
C LYS A 46 21.11 18.98 -28.57
N ILE A 47 21.56 17.88 -29.19
CA ILE A 47 20.68 16.70 -29.40
C ILE A 47 20.26 16.04 -28.10
N GLU A 48 21.16 15.98 -27.14
CA GLU A 48 20.85 15.38 -25.82
C GLU A 48 19.78 16.19 -25.08
N SER A 49 19.89 17.52 -25.07
CA SER A 49 18.87 18.38 -24.43
C SER A 49 17.52 18.32 -25.15
N PHE A 50 17.52 18.16 -26.49
CA PHE A 50 16.30 17.95 -27.25
C PHE A 50 15.58 16.66 -26.87
N PHE A 51 16.32 15.54 -26.71
CA PHE A 51 15.71 14.28 -26.30
C PHE A 51 15.35 14.27 -24.82
N ARG A 52 16.10 14.95 -23.94
CA ARG A 52 15.73 15.12 -22.54
C ARG A 52 14.45 15.92 -22.41
N ALA A 53 14.30 17.04 -23.08
CA ALA A 53 13.06 17.84 -23.08
C ALA A 53 11.87 17.06 -23.69
N GLY A 54 12.13 16.21 -24.69
CA GLY A 54 11.12 15.30 -25.23
C GLY A 54 10.76 14.18 -24.27
N ALA A 55 11.74 13.62 -23.56
CA ALA A 55 11.51 12.62 -22.51
C ALA A 55 10.76 13.22 -21.31
N GLU A 56 11.13 14.42 -20.87
CA GLU A 56 10.39 15.15 -19.83
C GLU A 56 8.94 15.43 -20.25
N ARG A 57 8.66 15.74 -21.51
CA ARG A 57 7.30 15.87 -22.04
C ARG A 57 6.54 14.54 -22.12
N ILE A 58 7.24 13.43 -22.35
CA ILE A 58 6.66 12.08 -22.36
C ILE A 58 6.45 11.56 -20.94
N ILE A 59 7.37 11.91 -20.04
CA ILE A 59 7.32 11.59 -18.60
C ILE A 59 6.36 12.51 -17.84
N SER A 60 6.14 13.76 -18.30
CA SER A 60 5.15 14.68 -17.76
C SER A 60 3.70 14.34 -18.13
N HIS A 61 3.43 13.18 -18.69
CA HIS A 61 2.08 12.64 -18.64
C HIS A 61 1.76 12.39 -17.18
N ASP A 62 0.78 13.12 -16.67
CA ASP A 62 0.18 12.89 -15.36
C ASP A 62 0.08 11.39 -15.12
N SER A 63 0.67 10.92 -14.03
CA SER A 63 0.57 9.52 -13.64
C SER A 63 -0.91 9.12 -13.67
N VAL A 64 -1.24 8.09 -14.44
CA VAL A 64 -2.64 7.69 -14.67
C VAL A 64 -3.20 6.97 -13.47
N LEU A 65 -2.34 6.28 -12.74
CA LEU A 65 -2.72 5.43 -11.60
C LEU A 65 -2.36 6.05 -10.25
N LEU A 66 -1.35 6.94 -10.20
CA LEU A 66 -0.94 7.57 -8.94
C LEU A 66 -1.94 8.68 -8.59
N LYS A 67 -2.86 8.35 -7.72
CA LYS A 67 -3.85 9.30 -7.19
C LYS A 67 -3.43 9.78 -5.82
N SER A 68 -3.65 11.05 -5.57
CA SER A 68 -3.52 11.67 -4.25
C SER A 68 -4.82 12.39 -3.88
N PRO A 69 -5.06 12.65 -2.59
CA PRO A 69 -6.12 13.56 -2.19
C PRO A 69 -5.94 14.90 -2.89
N GLY A 70 -6.99 15.42 -3.51
CA GLY A 70 -6.97 16.75 -4.16
C GLY A 70 -6.92 17.93 -3.17
N PHE A 71 -6.58 17.67 -1.89
CA PHE A 71 -6.54 18.62 -0.79
C PHE A 71 -5.40 18.28 0.17
N VAL A 72 -4.94 19.27 0.91
CA VAL A 72 -3.95 19.14 1.98
C VAL A 72 -4.68 18.99 3.30
N ILE A 73 -4.21 18.09 4.13
CA ILE A 73 -4.69 17.91 5.50
C ILE A 73 -3.75 18.68 6.43
N SER A 74 -4.31 19.55 7.28
CA SER A 74 -3.57 20.18 8.37
C SER A 74 -3.96 19.60 9.72
N ARG A 75 -5.27 19.41 9.94
CA ARG A 75 -5.82 18.82 11.16
C ARG A 75 -7.00 17.94 10.82
N ALA A 76 -6.94 16.68 11.21
CA ALA A 76 -8.01 15.73 10.96
C ALA A 76 -8.60 15.13 12.22
N ILE A 77 -9.89 14.82 12.17
CA ILE A 77 -10.52 13.90 13.13
C ILE A 77 -10.63 12.50 12.52
N ILE A 78 -10.57 11.49 13.37
CA ILE A 78 -10.61 10.07 12.99
C ILE A 78 -11.93 9.46 13.47
N PHE A 79 -12.62 8.71 12.60
CA PHE A 79 -13.84 7.97 12.89
C PHE A 79 -13.98 6.73 11.98
N PRO A 80 -14.46 5.58 12.47
CA PRO A 80 -14.48 5.16 13.87
C PRO A 80 -13.08 4.73 14.34
N TYR A 81 -12.86 4.65 15.64
CA TYR A 81 -11.65 4.06 16.19
C TYR A 81 -11.68 2.53 16.02
N ASN A 82 -11.09 2.08 14.92
CA ASN A 82 -10.99 0.66 14.57
C ASN A 82 -9.55 0.28 14.18
N LYS A 83 -9.32 -0.98 13.83
CA LYS A 83 -7.96 -1.50 13.56
C LYS A 83 -7.23 -0.76 12.42
N GLU A 84 -7.96 -0.27 11.43
CA GLU A 84 -7.41 0.44 10.28
C GLU A 84 -6.84 1.80 10.68
N MET A 85 -7.33 2.38 11.79
CA MET A 85 -6.84 3.64 12.35
C MET A 85 -5.62 3.47 13.26
N HIS A 86 -5.34 2.25 13.73
CA HIS A 86 -4.23 1.99 14.65
C HIS A 86 -2.88 2.42 14.10
N ALA A 87 -2.63 2.26 12.80
CA ALA A 87 -1.38 2.69 12.18
C ALA A 87 -1.22 4.22 12.22
N LEU A 88 -2.27 4.98 11.91
CA LEU A 88 -2.25 6.45 11.98
C LEU A 88 -1.91 6.94 13.39
N ILE A 89 -2.49 6.32 14.39
CA ILE A 89 -2.26 6.69 15.80
C ILE A 89 -0.86 6.29 16.25
N ARG A 90 -0.38 5.09 15.86
CA ARG A 90 0.96 4.60 16.21
C ARG A 90 2.06 5.46 15.62
N PHE A 91 1.90 5.90 14.39
CA PHE A 91 2.86 6.72 13.65
C PHE A 91 2.48 8.20 13.62
N MET A 92 1.65 8.68 14.56
CA MET A 92 1.20 10.07 14.56
C MET A 92 2.34 11.09 14.67
N GLY A 93 3.48 10.69 15.25
CA GLY A 93 4.68 11.54 15.33
C GLY A 93 5.42 11.72 13.99
N ASP A 94 5.10 10.89 13.00
CA ASP A 94 5.70 10.94 11.66
C ASP A 94 4.73 11.56 10.63
N LEU A 95 3.53 12.02 11.06
CA LEU A 95 2.58 12.72 10.20
C LEU A 95 2.98 14.18 10.06
N ASP A 96 2.80 14.73 8.86
CA ASP A 96 2.94 16.16 8.56
C ASP A 96 1.67 16.96 8.86
N TRP A 97 0.66 16.33 9.47
CA TRP A 97 -0.62 16.89 9.89
C TRP A 97 -1.00 16.40 11.30
N GLU A 98 -1.92 17.09 11.94
CA GLU A 98 -2.30 16.83 13.33
C GLU A 98 -3.57 15.98 13.45
N ILE A 99 -3.56 14.93 14.29
CA ILE A 99 -4.78 14.28 14.75
C ILE A 99 -5.45 15.21 15.78
N TYR A 100 -6.56 15.83 15.38
CA TYR A 100 -7.30 16.77 16.24
C TYR A 100 -8.19 16.06 17.27
N GLY A 101 -8.77 14.91 16.90
CA GLY A 101 -9.63 14.12 17.79
C GLY A 101 -9.91 12.73 17.26
N ILE A 102 -10.27 11.83 18.18
CA ILE A 102 -10.55 10.43 17.88
C ILE A 102 -11.96 10.12 18.37
N TYR A 103 -12.79 9.62 17.45
CA TYR A 103 -14.20 9.41 17.70
C TYR A 103 -14.64 7.97 17.42
N ASP A 104 -15.67 7.53 18.14
CA ASP A 104 -16.26 6.21 17.96
C ASP A 104 -17.78 6.27 18.26
N VAL A 105 -18.48 5.16 18.06
CA VAL A 105 -19.91 5.07 18.34
C VAL A 105 -20.20 4.88 19.84
N LYS A 106 -21.40 5.29 20.28
CA LYS A 106 -21.82 5.28 21.69
C LYS A 106 -21.65 3.90 22.37
N TYR A 107 -21.87 2.83 21.63
CA TYR A 107 -21.83 1.46 22.17
C TYR A 107 -20.44 0.81 22.03
N SER A 108 -19.47 1.56 21.57
CA SER A 108 -18.09 1.12 21.57
C SER A 108 -17.56 1.04 23.01
N MET A 109 -16.91 -0.07 23.33
CA MET A 109 -16.22 -0.22 24.63
C MET A 109 -14.97 0.68 24.73
N ASN A 110 -14.68 1.45 23.67
CA ASN A 110 -13.50 2.31 23.60
C ASN A 110 -13.73 3.70 24.18
N LEU A 111 -14.99 4.15 24.30
CA LEU A 111 -15.31 5.51 24.76
C LEU A 111 -14.72 5.84 26.14
N GLY A 112 -14.13 7.01 26.24
CA GLY A 112 -13.49 7.48 27.47
C GLY A 112 -12.12 6.88 27.75
N ASN A 113 -11.71 5.88 26.96
CA ASN A 113 -10.39 5.28 27.04
C ASN A 113 -9.39 6.01 26.13
N TYR A 114 -8.11 5.79 26.37
CA TYR A 114 -7.05 6.20 25.46
C TYR A 114 -6.83 5.12 24.41
N PRO A 115 -6.46 5.48 23.18
CA PRO A 115 -6.00 4.51 22.19
C PRO A 115 -4.87 3.64 22.76
N LYS A 116 -4.93 2.34 22.51
CA LYS A 116 -3.93 1.38 23.02
C LYS A 116 -2.53 1.62 22.45
N GLU A 117 -2.48 2.25 21.30
CA GLU A 117 -1.24 2.60 20.58
C GLU A 117 -0.48 3.75 21.24
N LEU A 118 -1.16 4.58 22.04
CA LEU A 118 -0.56 5.73 22.71
C LEU A 118 -0.02 5.33 24.09
N LYS A 119 1.29 5.52 24.26
CA LYS A 119 1.93 5.44 25.59
C LYS A 119 1.66 6.68 26.45
N ILE A 120 1.26 7.78 25.80
CA ILE A 120 1.02 9.10 26.44
C ILE A 120 -0.48 9.21 26.75
N ARG A 121 -0.81 9.57 28.00
CA ARG A 121 -2.17 9.83 28.44
C ARG A 121 -2.47 11.33 28.34
N ASP A 122 -2.63 11.82 27.12
CA ASP A 122 -3.09 13.18 26.88
C ASP A 122 -4.61 13.18 26.70
N TYR A 123 -5.31 13.99 27.48
CA TYR A 123 -6.78 14.11 27.45
C TYR A 123 -7.33 14.38 26.04
N LYS A 124 -6.59 15.09 25.22
CA LYS A 124 -6.89 15.39 23.80
C LYS A 124 -7.19 14.13 22.98
N TYR A 125 -6.56 13.01 23.32
CA TYR A 125 -6.69 11.75 22.55
C TYR A 125 -7.63 10.74 23.21
N LYS A 126 -8.42 11.12 24.24
CA LYS A 126 -9.50 10.25 24.70
C LYS A 126 -10.52 10.03 23.60
N ILE A 127 -10.88 8.77 23.37
CA ILE A 127 -11.87 8.41 22.37
C ILE A 127 -13.25 8.93 22.82
N GLN A 128 -13.86 9.75 21.97
CA GLN A 128 -15.12 10.42 22.24
C GLN A 128 -16.26 9.84 21.40
N ASN A 129 -17.52 10.06 21.84
CA ASN A 129 -18.67 9.76 21.00
C ASN A 129 -18.75 10.73 19.82
N TRP A 130 -18.98 10.20 18.60
CA TRP A 130 -19.08 11.00 17.39
C TRP A 130 -20.16 12.12 17.47
N GLU A 131 -21.22 11.91 18.24
CA GLU A 131 -22.26 12.91 18.49
C GLU A 131 -21.70 14.19 19.16
N ASN A 132 -20.55 14.08 19.81
CA ASN A 132 -19.85 15.19 20.47
C ASN A 132 -18.86 15.92 19.55
N ILE A 133 -18.81 15.62 18.24
CA ILE A 133 -17.95 16.32 17.31
C ILE A 133 -18.33 17.81 17.29
N ASN A 134 -17.39 18.66 17.67
CA ASN A 134 -17.54 20.11 17.48
C ASN A 134 -17.19 20.46 16.03
N TRP A 135 -18.19 20.53 15.18
CA TRP A 135 -18.03 20.80 13.76
C TRP A 135 -17.54 22.23 13.43
N ASP A 136 -17.64 23.16 14.37
CA ASP A 136 -17.12 24.52 14.25
C ASP A 136 -15.66 24.65 14.72
N ALA A 137 -15.06 23.55 15.19
CA ALA A 137 -13.67 23.52 15.60
C ALA A 137 -12.71 23.61 14.40
N GLN A 138 -11.45 23.92 14.68
CA GLN A 138 -10.39 24.16 13.69
C GLN A 138 -9.77 22.88 13.15
N PHE A 139 -10.54 21.90 12.73
CA PHE A 139 -10.06 20.81 11.89
C PHE A 139 -10.59 21.00 10.46
N ASP A 140 -9.86 20.51 9.48
CA ASP A 140 -10.20 20.67 8.05
C ASP A 140 -10.73 19.38 7.43
N THR A 141 -10.37 18.21 7.98
CA THR A 141 -10.64 16.91 7.38
C THR A 141 -11.23 15.93 8.38
N ILE A 142 -12.17 15.10 7.93
CA ILE A 142 -12.59 13.90 8.64
C ILE A 142 -12.11 12.66 7.89
N ILE A 143 -11.41 11.77 8.60
CA ILE A 143 -10.96 10.48 8.09
C ILE A 143 -11.96 9.43 8.56
N ILE A 144 -12.65 8.80 7.60
CA ILE A 144 -13.68 7.79 7.87
C ILE A 144 -13.20 6.42 7.40
N GLY A 145 -12.99 5.53 8.37
CA GLY A 145 -12.64 4.13 8.14
C GLY A 145 -13.83 3.27 7.73
N HIS A 146 -13.62 1.96 7.68
CA HIS A 146 -14.68 1.01 7.36
C HIS A 146 -15.80 1.03 8.40
N VAL A 147 -17.03 1.18 7.96
CA VAL A 147 -18.23 1.32 8.83
C VAL A 147 -19.27 0.24 8.63
N GLN A 148 -19.10 -0.71 7.71
CA GLN A 148 -20.15 -1.65 7.31
C GLN A 148 -20.69 -2.48 8.51
N ILE A 149 -19.81 -2.92 9.41
CA ILE A 149 -20.23 -3.61 10.63
C ILE A 149 -21.11 -2.69 11.49
N LEU A 150 -20.73 -1.43 11.63
CA LEU A 150 -21.49 -0.45 12.39
C LEU A 150 -22.83 -0.15 11.73
N VAL A 151 -22.86 -0.03 10.40
CA VAL A 151 -24.09 0.16 9.63
C VAL A 151 -25.05 -1.02 9.80
N THR A 152 -24.53 -2.26 9.78
CA THR A 152 -25.35 -3.45 10.02
C THR A 152 -25.96 -3.46 11.43
N MET A 153 -25.24 -2.92 12.42
CA MET A 153 -25.68 -2.92 13.82
C MET A 153 -26.58 -1.73 14.18
N LEU A 154 -26.34 -0.56 13.61
CA LEU A 154 -26.92 0.71 14.02
C LEU A 154 -27.83 1.37 12.95
N GLY A 155 -27.88 0.79 11.74
CA GLY A 155 -28.47 1.44 10.57
C GLY A 155 -27.50 2.45 9.95
N GLU A 156 -27.85 3.02 8.81
CA GLU A 156 -26.97 3.91 8.04
C GLU A 156 -27.13 5.41 8.34
N GLU A 157 -28.18 5.79 9.10
CA GLU A 157 -28.52 7.19 9.35
C GLU A 157 -27.38 8.00 9.99
N PHE A 158 -26.62 7.38 10.90
CA PHE A 158 -25.51 8.06 11.57
C PHE A 158 -24.41 8.47 10.58
N ILE A 159 -24.09 7.62 9.62
CA ILE A 159 -23.00 7.90 8.65
C ILE A 159 -23.44 8.94 7.61
N HIS A 160 -24.71 8.91 7.18
CA HIS A 160 -25.29 9.98 6.36
C HIS A 160 -25.25 11.31 7.11
N THR A 161 -25.57 11.32 8.40
CA THR A 161 -25.51 12.53 9.23
C THR A 161 -24.10 13.09 9.33
N ILE A 162 -23.09 12.24 9.53
CA ILE A 162 -21.69 12.65 9.59
C ILE A 162 -21.24 13.26 8.25
N ILE A 163 -21.47 12.56 7.14
CA ILE A 163 -21.05 13.01 5.80
C ILE A 163 -21.76 14.30 5.41
N LYS A 164 -23.08 14.35 5.56
CA LYS A 164 -23.89 15.55 5.30
C LYS A 164 -23.42 16.77 6.10
N THR A 165 -23.11 16.55 7.39
CA THR A 165 -22.63 17.65 8.25
C THR A 165 -21.24 18.09 7.83
N ALA A 166 -20.34 17.17 7.49
CA ALA A 166 -19.02 17.49 6.97
C ALA A 166 -19.12 18.35 5.70
N ILE A 167 -19.95 17.96 4.72
CA ILE A 167 -20.23 18.74 3.50
C ILE A 167 -20.74 20.14 3.85
N LYS A 168 -21.77 20.24 4.69
CA LYS A 168 -22.36 21.52 5.10
C LYS A 168 -21.36 22.45 5.79
N LYS A 169 -20.39 21.89 6.51
CA LYS A 169 -19.35 22.64 7.24
C LYS A 169 -18.08 22.86 6.42
N GLY A 170 -18.05 22.46 5.15
CA GLY A 170 -16.89 22.59 4.26
C GLY A 170 -15.68 21.78 4.73
N LYS A 171 -15.90 20.65 5.42
CA LYS A 171 -14.81 19.76 5.86
C LYS A 171 -14.52 18.75 4.77
N ASN A 172 -13.24 18.51 4.45
CA ASN A 172 -12.81 17.47 3.52
C ASN A 172 -13.06 16.08 4.13
N LEU A 173 -13.30 15.11 3.25
CA LEU A 173 -13.50 13.72 3.63
C LEU A 173 -12.39 12.85 3.03
N TYR A 174 -11.77 12.04 3.86
CA TYR A 174 -10.92 10.94 3.43
C TYR A 174 -11.63 9.64 3.81
N VAL A 175 -12.09 8.87 2.82
CA VAL A 175 -12.91 7.67 3.08
C VAL A 175 -12.23 6.41 2.59
N PHE A 176 -12.40 5.29 3.32
CA PHE A 176 -11.67 4.05 3.07
C PHE A 176 -12.37 3.12 2.07
N ASP A 177 -13.65 3.32 1.81
CA ASP A 177 -14.39 2.41 0.94
C ASP A 177 -15.37 3.10 -0.01
N LYS A 178 -15.80 2.35 -1.02
CA LYS A 178 -16.70 2.82 -2.06
C LYS A 178 -18.10 3.16 -1.54
N TYR A 179 -18.56 2.47 -0.50
CA TYR A 179 -19.87 2.73 0.09
C TYR A 179 -19.92 4.16 0.65
N LEU A 180 -18.93 4.56 1.41
CA LEU A 180 -18.80 5.93 1.94
C LEU A 180 -18.67 6.98 0.83
N TYR A 181 -17.90 6.68 -0.19
CA TYR A 181 -17.77 7.57 -1.35
C TYR A 181 -19.11 7.76 -2.07
N ASN A 182 -19.90 6.69 -2.22
CA ASN A 182 -21.23 6.78 -2.83
C ASN A 182 -22.19 7.62 -1.97
N ILE A 183 -22.16 7.50 -0.64
CA ILE A 183 -22.94 8.36 0.25
C ILE A 183 -22.53 9.83 0.05
N TYR A 184 -21.23 10.11 -0.01
CA TYR A 184 -20.76 11.47 -0.28
C TYR A 184 -21.33 12.02 -1.60
N LEU A 185 -21.32 11.25 -2.69
CA LEU A 185 -21.88 11.67 -3.97
C LEU A 185 -23.38 11.99 -3.88
N GLN A 186 -24.13 11.16 -3.16
CA GLN A 186 -25.57 11.38 -2.94
C GLN A 186 -25.84 12.65 -2.12
N GLU A 187 -25.20 12.80 -0.98
CA GLU A 187 -25.39 13.96 -0.10
C GLU A 187 -24.89 15.26 -0.74
N SER A 188 -23.81 15.22 -1.51
CA SER A 188 -23.30 16.37 -2.25
C SER A 188 -24.28 16.82 -3.32
N ALA A 189 -24.85 15.88 -4.08
CA ALA A 189 -25.86 16.18 -5.10
C ALA A 189 -27.15 16.80 -4.49
N LEU A 190 -27.55 16.34 -3.30
CA LEU A 190 -28.73 16.86 -2.60
C LEU A 190 -28.50 18.23 -1.97
N SER A 191 -27.27 18.55 -1.59
CA SER A 191 -26.96 19.81 -0.89
C SER A 191 -27.06 21.04 -1.79
N GLY A 192 -26.97 20.88 -3.11
CA GLY A 192 -27.03 21.97 -4.10
C GLY A 192 -25.97 23.06 -3.87
N ALA A 193 -25.05 22.82 -2.95
CA ALA A 193 -24.02 23.75 -2.57
C ALA A 193 -22.81 23.59 -3.49
N ASP A 194 -22.22 24.70 -3.92
CA ASP A 194 -20.79 24.78 -4.24
C ASP A 194 -20.01 24.46 -2.95
N SER A 195 -20.07 23.17 -2.51
CA SER A 195 -19.45 22.77 -1.25
C SER A 195 -17.95 22.72 -1.47
N ALA A 196 -17.23 23.52 -0.69
CA ALA A 196 -15.76 23.51 -0.67
C ALA A 196 -15.15 22.19 -0.14
N SER A 197 -16.00 21.25 0.29
CA SER A 197 -15.55 19.95 0.78
C SER A 197 -15.22 18.99 -0.36
N LEU A 198 -14.05 18.37 -0.27
CA LEU A 198 -13.57 17.38 -1.21
C LEU A 198 -13.58 16.00 -0.58
N CYS A 199 -13.79 14.96 -1.40
CA CYS A 199 -13.74 13.58 -0.93
C CYS A 199 -12.68 12.79 -1.69
N TYR A 200 -11.80 12.14 -0.95
CA TYR A 200 -10.83 11.20 -1.49
C TYR A 200 -11.19 9.77 -1.10
N TYR A 201 -11.17 8.90 -2.08
CA TYR A 201 -11.28 7.46 -1.93
C TYR A 201 -10.19 6.78 -2.78
N PRO A 202 -9.35 5.89 -2.23
CA PRO A 202 -8.28 5.21 -2.96
C PRO A 202 -8.84 4.09 -3.85
N ALA A 203 -9.62 4.45 -4.87
CA ALA A 203 -10.22 3.50 -5.79
C ALA A 203 -9.19 2.91 -6.76
N LEU A 204 -9.35 1.62 -7.08
CA LEU A 204 -8.66 0.99 -8.21
C LEU A 204 -9.37 1.38 -9.51
N GLU A 205 -8.64 1.95 -10.47
CA GLU A 205 -9.20 2.32 -11.78
C GLU A 205 -8.49 1.58 -12.91
N ILE A 206 -8.82 0.31 -13.07
CA ILE A 206 -8.20 -0.59 -14.05
C ILE A 206 -8.46 -0.17 -15.49
N GLY A 207 -9.54 0.57 -15.76
CA GLY A 207 -9.83 1.11 -17.10
C GLY A 207 -8.74 2.02 -17.68
N ASN A 208 -7.82 2.49 -16.85
CA ASN A 208 -6.70 3.35 -17.22
C ASN A 208 -5.38 2.60 -17.44
N LEU A 209 -5.37 1.26 -17.41
CA LEU A 209 -4.16 0.49 -17.70
C LEU A 209 -3.62 0.81 -19.09
N ARG A 210 -2.39 1.26 -19.17
CA ARG A 210 -1.70 1.63 -20.42
C ARG A 210 -0.66 0.59 -20.80
N GLY A 211 -0.61 0.28 -22.08
CA GLY A 211 0.58 -0.28 -22.70
C GLY A 211 0.79 -1.79 -22.58
N ASN A 212 0.02 -2.53 -21.83
CA ASN A 212 0.21 -3.98 -21.66
C ASN A 212 -0.66 -4.84 -22.59
N TYR A 213 -0.81 -4.41 -23.84
CA TYR A 213 -1.67 -5.07 -24.82
C TYR A 213 -1.31 -6.52 -25.15
N TRP A 214 -0.11 -6.98 -24.76
CA TRP A 214 0.38 -8.33 -25.06
C TRP A 214 0.77 -9.12 -23.81
N GLY A 215 0.31 -8.70 -22.63
CA GLY A 215 0.67 -9.36 -21.37
C GLY A 215 2.13 -9.19 -20.96
N LYS A 216 2.81 -8.16 -21.48
CA LYS A 216 4.17 -7.84 -21.06
C LYS A 216 4.11 -6.97 -19.81
N MET A 217 4.86 -7.36 -18.80
CA MET A 217 5.08 -6.56 -17.59
C MET A 217 6.27 -5.63 -17.80
N TRP A 218 6.26 -4.50 -17.10
CA TRP A 218 7.40 -3.61 -17.01
C TRP A 218 8.44 -4.24 -16.09
N MET A 219 9.71 -4.16 -16.48
CA MET A 219 10.82 -4.50 -15.59
C MET A 219 11.14 -3.27 -14.76
N SER A 220 11.06 -3.37 -13.44
CA SER A 220 11.52 -2.32 -12.55
C SER A 220 13.05 -2.26 -12.55
N SER A 221 13.60 -1.06 -12.52
CA SER A 221 15.03 -0.83 -12.30
C SER A 221 15.35 -0.54 -10.83
N ILE A 222 14.31 -0.29 -10.01
CA ILE A 222 14.45 -0.15 -8.56
C ILE A 222 14.17 -1.49 -7.88
N PRO A 223 15.04 -1.92 -6.93
CA PRO A 223 14.80 -3.12 -6.14
C PRO A 223 13.48 -3.02 -5.36
N VAL A 224 12.73 -4.11 -5.36
CA VAL A 224 11.44 -4.21 -4.66
C VAL A 224 11.57 -5.15 -3.46
N ILE A 225 11.29 -4.63 -2.28
CA ILE A 225 11.21 -5.42 -1.03
C ILE A 225 9.74 -5.72 -0.73
N GLY A 226 9.41 -7.01 -0.69
CA GLY A 226 8.08 -7.51 -0.37
C GLY A 226 7.94 -7.92 1.10
N VAL A 227 6.95 -7.39 1.82
CA VAL A 227 6.59 -7.87 3.16
C VAL A 227 5.37 -8.77 3.05
N PHE A 228 5.57 -10.08 3.17
CA PHE A 228 4.53 -11.09 3.09
C PHE A 228 4.26 -11.73 4.46
N GLY A 229 3.28 -12.59 4.56
CA GLY A 229 2.97 -13.22 5.85
C GLY A 229 2.22 -14.53 5.74
N THR A 230 2.24 -15.28 6.83
CA THR A 230 1.51 -16.53 7.01
C THR A 230 0.05 -16.29 7.44
N ASN A 231 -0.27 -15.10 7.98
CA ASN A 231 -1.62 -14.79 8.44
C ASN A 231 -1.87 -13.27 8.46
N SER A 232 -3.12 -12.87 8.71
CA SER A 232 -3.50 -11.50 9.02
C SER A 232 -3.03 -11.07 10.43
N LYS A 233 -2.95 -9.75 10.67
CA LYS A 233 -2.62 -9.16 11.99
C LYS A 233 -1.24 -9.52 12.54
N GLN A 234 -0.28 -9.83 11.69
CA GLN A 234 1.12 -10.12 12.02
C GLN A 234 2.06 -8.91 11.88
N GLY A 235 1.52 -7.70 11.88
CA GLY A 235 2.32 -6.47 11.83
C GLY A 235 2.96 -6.15 10.49
N LYS A 236 2.58 -6.80 9.37
CA LYS A 236 3.14 -6.53 8.03
C LYS A 236 3.20 -5.04 7.70
N TYR A 237 2.10 -4.34 7.89
CA TYR A 237 2.04 -2.91 7.57
C TYR A 237 2.92 -2.05 8.51
N THR A 238 2.93 -2.39 9.81
CA THR A 238 3.85 -1.74 10.76
C THR A 238 5.29 -1.91 10.33
N LEU A 239 5.67 -3.14 9.95
CA LEU A 239 7.02 -3.45 9.48
C LEU A 239 7.41 -2.66 8.22
N GLN A 240 6.48 -2.51 7.24
CA GLN A 240 6.72 -1.70 6.05
C GLN A 240 7.02 -0.23 6.40
N LEU A 241 6.23 0.35 7.31
CA LEU A 241 6.41 1.75 7.71
C LEU A 241 7.71 1.96 8.51
N GLU A 242 8.05 1.03 9.39
CA GLU A 242 9.30 1.07 10.15
C GLU A 242 10.53 0.89 9.24
N LEU A 243 10.49 -0.06 8.30
CA LEU A 243 11.53 -0.24 7.29
C LEU A 243 11.72 1.02 6.43
N LYS A 244 10.60 1.59 5.96
CA LYS A 244 10.64 2.85 5.20
C LYS A 244 11.36 3.95 5.99
N LYS A 245 11.04 4.08 7.27
CA LYS A 245 11.66 5.08 8.15
C LYS A 245 13.14 4.79 8.36
N SER A 246 13.49 3.58 8.78
CA SER A 246 14.88 3.20 9.06
C SER A 246 15.79 3.31 7.83
N LEU A 247 15.34 2.87 6.66
CA LEU A 247 16.11 3.01 5.42
C LEU A 247 16.25 4.48 5.00
N LYS A 248 15.22 5.34 5.23
CA LYS A 248 15.35 6.78 5.01
C LYS A 248 16.34 7.43 5.98
N ASP A 249 16.35 7.02 7.24
CA ASP A 249 17.30 7.51 8.25
C ASP A 249 18.74 7.12 7.90
N LEU A 250 18.94 5.99 7.21
CA LEU A 250 20.22 5.57 6.62
C LEU A 250 20.59 6.32 5.31
N GLY A 251 19.71 7.20 4.81
CA GLY A 251 19.97 8.06 3.66
C GLY A 251 19.43 7.53 2.33
N TYR A 252 18.73 6.40 2.29
CA TYR A 252 18.12 5.87 1.08
C TYR A 252 16.84 6.62 0.70
N LYS A 253 16.61 6.78 -0.60
CA LYS A 253 15.35 7.28 -1.16
C LYS A 253 14.37 6.13 -1.31
N VAL A 254 13.43 6.03 -0.40
CA VAL A 254 12.53 4.88 -0.30
C VAL A 254 11.14 5.21 -0.81
N ALA A 255 10.71 4.52 -1.86
CA ALA A 255 9.32 4.50 -2.30
C ALA A 255 8.50 3.49 -1.48
N HIS A 256 7.20 3.74 -1.35
CA HIS A 256 6.28 2.85 -0.65
C HIS A 256 4.97 2.68 -1.40
N LEU A 257 4.65 1.45 -1.78
CA LEU A 257 3.36 1.03 -2.31
C LEU A 257 2.56 0.34 -1.21
N SER A 258 1.61 1.04 -0.64
CA SER A 258 0.74 0.52 0.43
C SER A 258 -0.44 -0.26 -0.13
N THR A 259 -0.87 -1.31 0.58
CA THR A 259 -2.15 -1.99 0.36
C THR A 259 -3.25 -1.54 1.33
N GLU A 260 -2.90 -0.70 2.31
CA GLU A 260 -3.85 -0.17 3.27
C GLU A 260 -4.45 1.15 2.78
N PRO A 261 -5.76 1.39 2.96
CA PRO A 261 -6.43 2.59 2.46
C PRO A 261 -5.91 3.90 3.07
N ASN A 262 -5.27 3.82 4.24
CA ASN A 262 -4.62 4.96 4.90
C ASN A 262 -3.19 5.23 4.42
N GLY A 263 -2.71 4.53 3.40
CA GLY A 263 -1.32 4.66 2.92
C GLY A 263 -0.92 6.08 2.58
N TRP A 264 -1.76 6.84 1.88
CA TRP A 264 -1.50 8.24 1.57
C TRP A 264 -1.30 9.11 2.81
N LEU A 265 -2.09 8.84 3.86
CA LEU A 265 -2.02 9.57 5.12
C LEU A 265 -0.70 9.33 5.86
N LEU A 266 -0.01 8.23 5.55
CA LEU A 266 1.29 7.82 6.10
C LEU A 266 2.43 7.99 5.08
N GLY A 267 2.19 8.85 4.07
CA GLY A 267 3.20 9.24 3.11
C GLY A 267 3.63 8.13 2.15
N SER A 268 2.75 7.20 1.80
CA SER A 268 3.00 6.25 0.71
C SER A 268 2.96 6.95 -0.64
N ASP A 269 3.75 6.51 -1.59
CA ASP A 269 3.81 7.05 -2.95
C ASP A 269 2.61 6.65 -3.78
N SER A 270 2.00 5.50 -3.45
CA SER A 270 0.72 5.06 -3.98
C SER A 270 0.02 4.09 -3.04
N VAL A 271 -1.27 3.88 -3.29
CA VAL A 271 -2.11 2.92 -2.58
C VAL A 271 -2.76 1.98 -3.59
N PHE A 272 -2.48 0.70 -3.46
CA PHE A 272 -3.22 -0.37 -4.09
C PHE A 272 -4.23 -0.91 -3.09
N HIS A 273 -5.43 -0.32 -3.07
CA HIS A 273 -6.48 -0.74 -2.15
C HIS A 273 -6.90 -2.18 -2.45
N PHE A 274 -6.46 -3.10 -1.60
CA PHE A 274 -6.52 -4.53 -1.83
C PHE A 274 -7.07 -5.26 -0.59
N GLY A 275 -7.87 -6.30 -0.81
CA GLY A 275 -8.39 -7.14 0.26
C GLY A 275 -9.80 -6.76 0.70
N TYR A 276 -10.01 -6.59 1.99
CA TYR A 276 -11.32 -6.41 2.60
C TYR A 276 -12.13 -5.27 1.95
N GLN A 277 -13.33 -5.61 1.46
CA GLN A 277 -14.30 -4.69 0.82
C GLN A 277 -13.84 -4.04 -0.50
N ASN A 278 -12.92 -4.66 -1.20
CA ASN A 278 -12.61 -4.28 -2.56
C ASN A 278 -13.58 -4.99 -3.53
N ASP A 279 -14.71 -4.36 -3.83
CA ASP A 279 -15.77 -4.90 -4.67
C ASP A 279 -15.51 -4.74 -6.18
N GLY A 280 -14.25 -4.57 -6.58
CA GLY A 280 -13.91 -4.17 -7.94
C GLY A 280 -14.30 -5.15 -9.06
N GLY A 281 -14.60 -6.40 -8.73
CA GLY A 281 -14.94 -7.41 -9.74
C GLY A 281 -13.82 -7.70 -10.74
N TYR A 282 -12.58 -7.38 -10.37
CA TYR A 282 -11.41 -7.50 -11.22
C TYR A 282 -10.85 -8.91 -11.19
N SER A 283 -10.31 -9.36 -12.34
CA SER A 283 -9.59 -10.62 -12.41
C SER A 283 -8.21 -10.52 -11.77
N GLU A 284 -7.64 -11.67 -11.39
CA GLU A 284 -6.27 -11.75 -10.87
C GLU A 284 -5.25 -11.21 -11.88
N LYS A 285 -5.52 -11.40 -13.17
CA LYS A 285 -4.69 -10.82 -14.23
C LYS A 285 -4.70 -9.29 -14.19
N ASP A 286 -5.86 -8.68 -13.95
CA ASP A 286 -5.97 -7.22 -13.84
C ASP A 286 -5.19 -6.71 -12.63
N TYR A 287 -5.21 -7.44 -11.50
CA TYR A 287 -4.38 -7.13 -10.34
C TYR A 287 -2.88 -7.16 -10.66
N VAL A 288 -2.42 -8.22 -11.33
CA VAL A 288 -1.01 -8.35 -11.72
C VAL A 288 -0.58 -7.17 -12.58
N LEU A 289 -1.34 -6.87 -13.63
CA LEU A 289 -1.00 -5.80 -14.57
C LEU A 289 -1.08 -4.41 -13.92
N TYR A 290 -2.06 -4.20 -13.07
CA TYR A 290 -2.24 -2.92 -12.36
C TYR A 290 -1.11 -2.66 -11.37
N LEU A 291 -0.74 -3.65 -10.55
CA LEU A 291 0.38 -3.56 -9.60
C LEU A 291 1.69 -3.28 -10.31
N ASN A 292 1.95 -4.02 -11.38
CA ASN A 292 3.18 -3.83 -12.16
C ASN A 292 3.24 -2.43 -12.78
N GLN A 293 2.11 -1.91 -13.29
CA GLN A 293 2.07 -0.55 -13.82
C GLN A 293 2.21 0.49 -12.71
N LEU A 294 1.62 0.28 -11.52
CA LEU A 294 1.81 1.18 -10.38
C LEU A 294 3.28 1.31 -9.99
N ILE A 295 4.00 0.19 -9.89
CA ILE A 295 5.43 0.17 -9.57
C ILE A 295 6.20 0.96 -10.63
N HIS A 296 5.89 0.73 -11.91
CA HIS A 296 6.52 1.46 -13.00
C HIS A 296 6.24 2.96 -12.96
N GLU A 297 5.01 3.39 -12.64
CA GLU A 297 4.67 4.80 -12.51
C GLU A 297 5.33 5.45 -11.28
N ILE A 298 5.49 4.72 -10.18
CA ILE A 298 6.26 5.18 -9.01
C ILE A 298 7.72 5.41 -9.42
N GLU A 299 8.32 4.44 -10.10
CA GLU A 299 9.70 4.55 -10.61
C GLU A 299 9.88 5.78 -11.50
N LEU A 300 8.95 6.07 -12.41
CA LEU A 300 9.00 7.24 -13.28
C LEU A 300 8.81 8.57 -12.54
N LYS A 301 8.14 8.56 -11.39
CA LYS A 301 7.85 9.77 -10.63
C LYS A 301 9.03 10.31 -9.85
N GLY A 302 9.92 9.45 -9.40
CA GLY A 302 11.04 9.82 -8.53
C GLY A 302 12.31 9.01 -8.79
N ASP A 303 13.38 9.50 -8.21
CA ASP A 303 14.68 8.84 -8.18
C ASP A 303 14.79 8.07 -6.86
N TYR A 304 14.31 6.84 -6.86
CA TYR A 304 14.27 5.98 -5.68
C TYR A 304 15.36 4.90 -5.74
N ASP A 305 15.90 4.57 -4.57
CA ASP A 305 16.88 3.50 -4.41
C ASP A 305 16.20 2.15 -4.11
N ILE A 306 15.07 2.17 -3.40
CA ILE A 306 14.34 0.97 -2.93
C ILE A 306 12.84 1.25 -2.96
N LEU A 307 12.04 0.26 -3.37
CA LEU A 307 10.59 0.26 -3.21
C LEU A 307 10.17 -0.79 -2.19
N ILE A 308 9.40 -0.39 -1.19
CA ILE A 308 8.79 -1.29 -0.19
C ILE A 308 7.33 -1.49 -0.52
N THR A 309 6.86 -2.73 -0.45
CA THR A 309 5.45 -3.07 -0.55
C THR A 309 5.11 -4.26 0.35
N GLY A 310 3.84 -4.58 0.52
CA GLY A 310 3.48 -5.76 1.30
C GLY A 310 2.06 -6.23 1.06
N SER A 311 1.91 -7.54 1.12
CA SER A 311 0.64 -8.22 0.95
C SER A 311 -0.26 -8.08 2.19
N GLN A 312 -1.52 -8.43 2.02
CA GLN A 312 -2.47 -8.62 3.11
C GLN A 312 -2.66 -10.12 3.39
N SER A 313 -3.14 -10.44 4.61
CA SER A 313 -3.48 -11.83 4.97
C SER A 313 -2.33 -12.84 4.79
N ASN A 314 -2.67 -14.09 4.50
CA ASN A 314 -1.76 -15.23 4.33
C ASN A 314 -1.37 -15.42 2.85
N SER A 315 -0.12 -15.81 2.60
CA SER A 315 0.40 -16.01 1.23
C SER A 315 -0.07 -17.33 0.62
N ILE A 316 -0.25 -18.36 1.44
CA ILE A 316 -0.82 -19.67 1.06
C ILE A 316 -1.90 -20.08 2.05
N PRO A 317 -2.86 -20.95 1.66
CA PRO A 317 -3.86 -21.43 2.60
C PRO A 317 -3.22 -22.31 3.69
N TYR A 318 -3.63 -22.08 4.94
CA TYR A 318 -3.26 -22.95 6.05
C TYR A 318 -3.92 -24.33 5.88
N SER A 319 -5.21 -24.33 5.50
CA SER A 319 -5.98 -25.55 5.24
C SER A 319 -6.66 -25.47 3.87
N ASN A 320 -6.53 -26.55 3.11
CA ASN A 320 -7.21 -26.69 1.79
C ASN A 320 -8.73 -26.82 1.89
N PHE A 321 -9.27 -26.96 3.11
CA PHE A 321 -10.71 -27.13 3.34
C PHE A 321 -11.39 -25.88 3.88
N SER A 322 -10.65 -24.78 4.09
CA SER A 322 -11.22 -23.51 4.54
C SER A 322 -11.55 -22.60 3.37
N GLY A 323 -12.81 -22.29 3.19
CA GLY A 323 -13.24 -21.30 2.19
C GLY A 323 -12.82 -19.85 2.52
N THR A 324 -12.33 -19.60 3.73
CA THR A 324 -11.79 -18.28 4.14
C THR A 324 -10.31 -18.13 3.82
N ASP A 325 -9.62 -19.21 3.45
CA ASP A 325 -8.19 -19.23 3.15
C ASP A 325 -7.92 -19.20 1.63
N ILE A 326 -8.74 -18.51 0.87
CA ILE A 326 -8.55 -18.33 -0.57
C ILE A 326 -7.47 -17.28 -0.79
N THR A 327 -6.32 -17.68 -1.34
CA THR A 327 -5.13 -16.85 -1.46
C THR A 327 -4.76 -16.47 -2.89
N VAL A 328 -5.65 -16.70 -3.85
CA VAL A 328 -5.39 -16.40 -5.28
C VAL A 328 -4.99 -14.96 -5.49
N ALA A 329 -5.68 -14.03 -4.84
CA ALA A 329 -5.36 -12.61 -4.92
C ALA A 329 -3.98 -12.28 -4.32
N GLN A 330 -3.53 -13.00 -3.29
CA GLN A 330 -2.19 -12.84 -2.72
C GLN A 330 -1.10 -13.35 -3.67
N THR A 331 -1.37 -14.43 -4.39
CA THR A 331 -0.49 -14.95 -5.45
C THR A 331 -0.42 -13.95 -6.61
N ALA A 332 -1.54 -13.34 -7.00
CA ALA A 332 -1.56 -12.28 -7.99
C ALA A 332 -0.77 -11.03 -7.53
N PHE A 333 -0.86 -10.68 -6.25
CA PHE A 333 -0.06 -9.61 -5.65
C PHE A 333 1.44 -9.91 -5.71
N LEU A 334 1.85 -11.12 -5.34
CA LEU A 334 3.24 -11.57 -5.43
C LEU A 334 3.76 -11.48 -6.87
N HIS A 335 2.96 -11.92 -7.84
CA HIS A 335 3.33 -11.86 -9.27
C HIS A 335 3.43 -10.40 -9.78
N GLY A 336 2.46 -9.57 -9.43
CA GLY A 336 2.40 -8.19 -9.92
C GLY A 336 3.49 -7.29 -9.35
N THR A 337 3.92 -7.57 -8.12
CA THR A 337 5.01 -6.84 -7.46
C THR A 337 6.39 -7.42 -7.77
N ALA A 338 6.47 -8.72 -8.06
CA ALA A 338 7.69 -9.45 -8.38
C ALA A 338 8.90 -8.98 -7.54
N PRO A 339 8.84 -9.09 -6.20
CA PRO A 339 9.86 -8.53 -5.33
C PRO A 339 11.21 -9.23 -5.52
N ASP A 340 12.31 -8.46 -5.44
CA ASP A 340 13.68 -8.98 -5.49
C ASP A 340 14.04 -9.73 -4.20
N ALA A 341 13.52 -9.24 -3.06
CA ALA A 341 13.68 -9.89 -1.77
C ALA A 341 12.38 -9.82 -0.96
N VAL A 342 12.16 -10.82 -0.11
CA VAL A 342 10.97 -10.93 0.73
C VAL A 342 11.34 -11.05 2.20
N ILE A 343 10.60 -10.33 3.04
CA ILE A 343 10.55 -10.51 4.48
C ILE A 343 9.22 -11.18 4.81
N LEU A 344 9.30 -12.36 5.43
CA LEU A 344 8.11 -13.12 5.82
C LEU A 344 7.74 -12.87 7.27
N THR A 345 6.57 -12.27 7.53
CA THR A 345 6.04 -12.19 8.89
C THR A 345 5.30 -13.46 9.27
N ILE A 346 5.48 -13.91 10.49
CA ILE A 346 4.85 -15.10 11.02
C ILE A 346 4.15 -14.86 12.36
N SER A 347 3.25 -15.79 12.74
CA SER A 347 2.70 -15.87 14.09
C SER A 347 3.53 -16.85 14.94
N PRO A 348 3.68 -16.62 16.26
CA PRO A 348 4.27 -17.63 17.16
C PRO A 348 3.57 -18.98 17.11
N GLU A 349 2.30 -19.01 16.74
CA GLU A 349 1.45 -20.20 16.68
C GLU A 349 1.60 -20.99 15.38
N ASP A 350 2.22 -20.42 14.35
CA ASP A 350 2.35 -21.09 13.05
C ASP A 350 3.26 -22.31 13.14
N ASP A 351 2.87 -23.41 12.51
CA ASP A 351 3.69 -24.60 12.41
C ASP A 351 4.91 -24.34 11.53
N ILE A 352 6.05 -24.95 11.88
CA ILE A 352 7.30 -24.78 11.11
C ILE A 352 7.12 -25.28 9.67
N GLU A 353 6.39 -26.39 9.48
CA GLU A 353 6.09 -26.93 8.16
C GLU A 353 5.30 -25.92 7.31
N TYR A 354 4.31 -25.24 7.91
CA TYR A 354 3.52 -24.21 7.24
C TYR A 354 4.38 -22.98 6.88
N ILE A 355 5.27 -22.56 7.78
CA ILE A 355 6.23 -21.48 7.51
C ILE A 355 7.11 -21.82 6.31
N LEU A 356 7.74 -23.01 6.32
CA LEU A 356 8.62 -23.45 5.22
C LEU A 356 7.86 -23.66 3.90
N ARG A 357 6.64 -24.18 3.96
CA ARG A 357 5.77 -24.24 2.77
C ARG A 357 5.51 -22.86 2.18
N THR A 358 5.31 -21.85 3.04
CA THR A 358 5.10 -20.46 2.60
C THR A 358 6.35 -19.90 1.95
N VAL A 359 7.53 -20.11 2.55
CA VAL A 359 8.83 -19.73 1.98
C VAL A 359 8.99 -20.37 0.60
N ASN A 360 8.87 -21.69 0.52
CA ASN A 360 9.02 -22.43 -0.74
C ASN A 360 8.04 -21.97 -1.83
N HIS A 361 6.79 -21.66 -1.46
CA HIS A 361 5.81 -21.13 -2.41
C HIS A 361 6.24 -19.78 -2.97
N ILE A 362 6.67 -18.86 -2.12
CA ILE A 362 7.10 -17.52 -2.54
C ILE A 362 8.28 -17.62 -3.50
N GLU A 363 9.33 -18.36 -3.10
CA GLU A 363 10.56 -18.49 -3.88
C GLU A 363 10.38 -19.30 -5.18
N ALA A 364 9.46 -20.26 -5.21
CA ALA A 364 9.17 -21.05 -6.41
C ALA A 364 8.25 -20.33 -7.40
N TYR A 365 7.40 -19.43 -6.91
CA TYR A 365 6.40 -18.77 -7.76
C TYR A 365 6.96 -17.60 -8.55
N VAL A 366 7.83 -16.80 -7.92
CA VAL A 366 8.57 -15.70 -8.57
C VAL A 366 10.06 -15.87 -8.28
N ASN A 367 10.92 -15.29 -9.13
CA ASN A 367 12.36 -15.36 -8.92
C ASN A 367 12.78 -14.38 -7.82
N THR A 368 12.58 -14.79 -6.57
CA THR A 368 12.86 -14.01 -5.37
C THR A 368 13.45 -14.88 -4.26
N LYS A 369 13.94 -14.25 -3.20
CA LYS A 369 14.43 -14.92 -2.00
C LYS A 369 13.72 -14.38 -0.75
N VAL A 370 13.33 -15.29 0.15
CA VAL A 370 12.93 -14.93 1.50
C VAL A 370 14.21 -14.75 2.32
N ILE A 371 14.62 -13.51 2.53
CA ILE A 371 15.90 -13.18 3.21
C ILE A 371 15.75 -13.11 4.72
N SER A 372 14.53 -12.87 5.21
CA SER A 372 14.27 -12.77 6.65
C SER A 372 12.91 -13.32 7.03
N ILE A 373 12.84 -14.00 8.16
CA ILE A 373 11.59 -14.34 8.86
C ILE A 373 11.49 -13.50 10.12
N VAL A 374 10.37 -12.78 10.25
CA VAL A 374 10.12 -11.85 11.36
C VAL A 374 8.87 -12.27 12.11
N SER A 375 8.98 -12.50 13.42
CA SER A 375 7.84 -12.81 14.26
C SER A 375 7.47 -11.68 15.19
N PHE A 376 6.19 -11.27 15.18
CA PHE A 376 5.65 -10.42 16.22
C PHE A 376 5.29 -11.28 17.44
N PRO A 377 5.76 -10.94 18.64
CA PRO A 377 5.55 -11.76 19.84
C PRO A 377 4.15 -11.63 20.42
N LEU A 378 3.13 -11.63 19.57
CA LEU A 378 1.72 -11.52 19.94
C LEU A 378 1.00 -12.84 19.69
N LYS A 379 0.71 -13.57 20.76
CA LYS A 379 -0.04 -14.83 20.74
C LYS A 379 -1.53 -14.56 20.89
N ARG A 380 -2.35 -15.26 20.14
CA ARG A 380 -3.81 -15.19 20.29
C ARG A 380 -4.24 -15.82 21.61
N LYS A 381 -5.15 -15.18 22.30
CA LYS A 381 -5.72 -15.67 23.56
C LYS A 381 -7.23 -15.54 23.52
N LEU A 382 -7.91 -16.65 23.78
CA LEU A 382 -9.35 -16.63 23.96
C LEU A 382 -9.67 -15.97 25.31
N GLN A 383 -10.41 -14.88 25.27
CA GLN A 383 -10.87 -14.16 26.45
C GLN A 383 -12.29 -14.59 26.86
N ALA A 384 -12.71 -14.21 28.06
CA ALA A 384 -14.07 -14.45 28.53
C ALA A 384 -15.09 -13.87 27.54
N GLY A 385 -16.16 -14.62 27.25
CA GLY A 385 -17.16 -14.23 26.26
C GLY A 385 -16.82 -14.56 24.81
N GLY A 386 -15.78 -15.38 24.56
CA GLY A 386 -15.42 -15.83 23.20
C GLY A 386 -14.66 -14.80 22.36
N MET A 387 -14.24 -13.70 22.95
CA MET A 387 -13.44 -12.68 22.26
C MET A 387 -11.98 -13.13 22.11
N ILE A 388 -11.39 -12.85 20.94
CA ILE A 388 -9.96 -13.09 20.71
C ILE A 388 -9.17 -11.86 21.16
N GLY A 389 -8.38 -12.03 22.20
CA GLY A 389 -7.36 -11.07 22.62
C GLY A 389 -5.97 -11.46 22.13
N TYR A 390 -4.98 -10.67 22.51
CA TYR A 390 -3.58 -10.94 22.22
C TYR A 390 -2.77 -10.80 23.51
N GLU A 391 -1.81 -11.71 23.69
CA GLU A 391 -0.86 -11.71 24.78
C GLU A 391 0.55 -11.50 24.23
N ASN A 392 1.31 -10.57 24.80
CA ASN A 392 2.71 -10.42 24.46
C ASN A 392 3.50 -11.52 25.15
N ILE A 393 4.18 -12.34 24.34
CA ILE A 393 5.04 -13.45 24.81
C ILE A 393 6.53 -13.20 24.54
N GLU A 394 6.90 -11.94 24.32
CA GLU A 394 8.30 -11.54 24.15
C GLU A 394 9.15 -11.97 25.38
N GLY A 395 10.33 -12.51 25.11
CA GLY A 395 11.24 -13.00 26.15
C GLY A 395 10.79 -14.27 26.86
N THR A 396 9.64 -14.85 26.51
CA THR A 396 9.21 -16.13 27.07
C THR A 396 10.02 -17.30 26.51
N ARG A 397 10.11 -18.38 27.27
CA ARG A 397 10.75 -19.61 26.81
C ARG A 397 10.09 -20.15 25.53
N GLU A 398 8.75 -20.10 25.43
CA GLU A 398 7.99 -20.54 24.27
C GLU A 398 8.44 -19.80 22.98
N MET A 399 8.60 -18.49 23.07
CA MET A 399 9.03 -17.68 21.93
C MET A 399 10.46 -17.96 21.52
N ASN A 400 11.36 -18.08 22.48
CA ASN A 400 12.77 -18.38 22.21
C ASN A 400 12.93 -19.78 21.58
N GLU A 401 12.24 -20.81 22.11
CA GLU A 401 12.23 -22.14 21.52
C GLU A 401 11.69 -22.14 20.07
N LYS A 402 10.70 -21.29 19.78
CA LYS A 402 10.16 -21.14 18.43
C LYS A 402 11.19 -20.54 17.46
N ILE A 403 11.85 -19.46 17.86
CA ILE A 403 12.90 -18.82 17.06
C ILE A 403 14.06 -19.80 16.80
N ASP A 404 14.52 -20.49 17.83
CA ASP A 404 15.59 -21.48 17.70
C ASP A 404 15.19 -22.64 16.76
N ALA A 405 13.94 -23.07 16.82
CA ALA A 405 13.43 -24.10 15.93
C ALA A 405 13.40 -23.65 14.46
N ILE A 406 13.04 -22.40 14.20
CA ILE A 406 13.06 -21.84 12.85
C ILE A 406 14.50 -21.69 12.36
N LYS A 407 15.42 -21.16 13.17
CA LYS A 407 16.85 -21.02 12.82
C LYS A 407 17.56 -22.34 12.46
N ARG A 408 17.05 -23.46 12.93
CA ARG A 408 17.62 -24.80 12.57
C ARG A 408 17.28 -25.22 11.14
N VAL A 409 16.21 -24.69 10.56
CA VAL A 409 15.66 -25.15 9.27
C VAL A 409 15.60 -24.07 8.20
N PHE A 410 15.70 -22.82 8.59
CA PHE A 410 15.75 -21.67 7.70
C PHE A 410 17.13 -21.01 7.78
N HIS A 411 17.82 -20.93 6.65
CA HIS A 411 19.20 -20.46 6.57
C HIS A 411 19.35 -18.94 6.39
N GLY A 412 18.25 -18.19 6.45
CA GLY A 412 18.27 -16.73 6.42
C GLY A 412 18.13 -16.13 7.82
N HIS A 413 18.02 -14.81 7.86
CA HIS A 413 17.84 -14.05 9.10
C HIS A 413 16.50 -14.35 9.78
N VAL A 414 16.52 -14.56 11.09
CA VAL A 414 15.31 -14.77 11.91
C VAL A 414 15.32 -13.84 13.09
N ALA A 415 14.33 -12.95 13.15
CA ALA A 415 14.20 -11.94 14.20
C ALA A 415 12.83 -11.94 14.88
N LEU A 416 12.83 -11.45 16.13
CA LEU A 416 11.64 -10.93 16.79
C LEU A 416 11.48 -9.48 16.38
N ASN A 417 10.28 -9.12 15.93
CA ASN A 417 10.02 -7.73 15.60
C ASN A 417 9.16 -7.06 16.65
N THR A 418 9.82 -6.38 17.56
CA THR A 418 9.23 -5.27 18.30
C THR A 418 9.59 -3.94 17.66
N HIS A 419 10.73 -3.88 16.96
CA HIS A 419 11.21 -2.73 16.17
C HIS A 419 12.11 -3.24 15.04
N VAL A 420 12.13 -2.54 13.91
CA VAL A 420 13.10 -2.82 12.84
C VAL A 420 14.50 -2.57 13.37
N SER A 421 15.33 -3.61 13.34
CA SER A 421 16.73 -3.51 13.76
C SER A 421 17.60 -2.94 12.63
N GLU A 422 18.72 -2.30 13.00
CA GLU A 422 19.76 -1.93 12.03
C GLU A 422 20.24 -3.17 11.26
N GLU A 423 20.40 -4.30 11.94
CA GLU A 423 20.77 -5.58 11.35
C GLU A 423 19.84 -6.01 10.20
N LEU A 424 18.51 -5.84 10.33
CA LEU A 424 17.58 -6.16 9.24
C LEU A 424 17.77 -5.22 8.04
N CYS A 425 18.05 -3.96 8.27
CA CYS A 425 18.34 -3.01 7.19
C CYS A 425 19.67 -3.36 6.49
N GLU A 426 20.71 -3.73 7.24
CA GLU A 426 21.99 -4.16 6.69
C GLU A 426 21.85 -5.44 5.83
N ILE A 427 21.08 -6.42 6.29
CA ILE A 427 20.77 -7.62 5.52
C ILE A 427 20.05 -7.30 4.21
N ILE A 428 19.05 -6.41 4.25
CA ILE A 428 18.35 -5.98 3.04
C ILE A 428 19.30 -5.33 2.04
N VAL A 429 20.11 -4.38 2.51
CA VAL A 429 21.03 -3.62 1.66
C VAL A 429 22.14 -4.53 1.13
N GLY A 430 22.74 -5.37 1.97
CA GLY A 430 23.78 -6.33 1.57
C GLY A 430 23.27 -7.29 0.50
N TYR A 431 22.10 -7.88 0.71
CA TYR A 431 21.48 -8.76 -0.29
C TYR A 431 21.26 -8.05 -1.63
N LEU A 432 20.71 -6.83 -1.62
CA LEU A 432 20.47 -6.07 -2.85
C LEU A 432 21.76 -5.60 -3.53
N ALA A 433 22.84 -5.41 -2.77
CA ALA A 433 24.17 -5.10 -3.30
C ALA A 433 24.89 -6.33 -3.91
N GLY A 434 24.34 -7.53 -3.74
CA GLY A 434 24.94 -8.77 -4.20
C GLY A 434 26.10 -9.24 -3.31
N GLU A 435 26.13 -8.79 -2.06
CA GLU A 435 27.04 -9.32 -1.04
C GLU A 435 26.49 -10.68 -0.58
N GLU A 436 27.02 -11.76 -1.18
CA GLU A 436 26.70 -13.12 -0.72
C GLU A 436 27.35 -13.34 0.67
N GLU A 437 26.55 -13.78 1.66
CA GLU A 437 27.06 -14.41 2.87
C GLU A 437 27.52 -15.85 2.63
#